data_9efb39d9228eabc2a31d8ba411e028a8
#
_entry.id   9efb39d9228eabc2a31d8ba411e028a8
#
_cell.length_a   1.000
_cell.length_b   1.000
_cell.length_c   1.000
_cell.angle_alpha   90.00
_cell.angle_beta   90.00
_cell.angle_gamma   90.00
#
_symmetry.space_group_name_H-M   'P 1'
#
loop_
_entity.id
_entity.type
_entity.pdbx_description
1 polymer ?
#
loop_
_entity_poly.entity_id
_entity_poly.type
_entity_poly.pdbx_seq_one_letter_code
_entity_poly.pdbx_strand_id
1 'polypeptide(L)'
;WGYEEVSPSFINTLETIKGRGVIEENQVVGIISNNSLCLRPEMTTSIVKLSSTRLINKKRPIRLFTNGMVFDKKRNNKNSFKLQEKLQSGIELIGYDTKYPEIEVINILFDSIDNINLKDGCNLFLLVSTTKIMDLILNKYKNNNFEEIKKSLVNFDQDNLSKLGIDEDDKYILKDLLFTRGEPIEILKKLKTIFGTSKTLDDLNFLFETLSKISKKYGVKLQLDPTFQPHLNLYEGIVFQLIGDNGKNKSVIAKGGRYDELVRSFSPNEKIFNGIGFTISVDIL
;
A
#
# COMPACT_ATOMS: atom_id res chain seq x y z
N TRP A 1 3.58 21.84 4.45
CA TRP A 1 4.32 20.56 4.49
C TRP A 1 5.59 20.56 3.64
N GLY A 2 5.81 21.57 2.74
CA GLY A 2 7.02 21.70 1.93
C GLY A 2 7.14 20.69 0.79
N TYR A 3 6.04 20.19 0.27
CA TYR A 3 6.00 19.36 -0.94
C TYR A 3 5.96 20.24 -2.18
N GLU A 4 6.71 19.84 -3.22
CA GLU A 4 6.79 20.54 -4.51
C GLU A 4 6.02 19.77 -5.58
N GLU A 5 5.33 20.46 -6.46
CA GLU A 5 4.58 19.86 -7.55
C GLU A 5 5.50 19.27 -8.62
N VAL A 6 5.14 18.06 -9.09
CA VAL A 6 5.76 17.44 -10.24
C VAL A 6 4.69 16.87 -11.18
N SER A 7 4.99 16.94 -12.48
CA SER A 7 4.15 16.37 -13.54
C SER A 7 4.92 15.27 -14.27
N PRO A 8 4.80 14.00 -13.81
CA PRO A 8 5.44 12.89 -14.48
C PRO A 8 4.76 12.57 -15.81
N SER A 9 5.51 11.98 -16.75
CA SER A 9 5.00 11.63 -18.09
C SER A 9 3.77 10.72 -18.03
N PHE A 10 2.81 10.94 -18.92
CA PHE A 10 1.67 10.03 -19.14
C PHE A 10 2.10 8.71 -19.82
N ILE A 11 3.17 8.76 -20.61
CA ILE A 11 3.67 7.64 -21.39
C ILE A 11 4.93 7.08 -20.72
N ASN A 12 4.94 5.77 -20.53
CA ASN A 12 6.07 5.01 -20.02
C ASN A 12 6.47 3.89 -20.98
N THR A 13 7.68 3.36 -20.82
CA THR A 13 8.04 2.09 -21.46
C THR A 13 7.45 0.94 -20.64
N LEU A 14 6.99 -0.11 -21.32
CA LEU A 14 6.51 -1.34 -20.66
C LEU A 14 7.58 -1.93 -19.73
N GLU A 15 8.85 -1.86 -20.10
CA GLU A 15 9.96 -2.30 -19.26
C GLU A 15 9.99 -1.58 -17.92
N THR A 16 9.78 -0.25 -17.91
CA THR A 16 9.72 0.54 -16.67
C THR A 16 8.62 0.05 -15.73
N ILE A 17 7.47 -0.37 -16.26
CA ILE A 17 6.32 -0.83 -15.47
C ILE A 17 6.43 -2.32 -15.10
N LYS A 18 6.76 -3.19 -16.07
CA LYS A 18 6.85 -4.65 -15.87
C LYS A 18 7.99 -5.08 -14.97
N GLY A 19 9.16 -4.45 -15.11
CA GLY A 19 10.37 -4.84 -14.38
C GLY A 19 10.25 -4.75 -12.85
N ARG A 20 9.10 -4.28 -12.34
CA ARG A 20 8.84 -4.06 -10.92
C ARG A 20 7.70 -4.91 -10.37
N GLY A 21 7.03 -5.70 -11.21
CA GLY A 21 5.91 -6.55 -10.78
C GLY A 21 4.73 -5.82 -10.13
N VAL A 22 4.67 -4.49 -10.29
CA VAL A 22 3.67 -3.62 -9.63
C VAL A 22 2.29 -3.83 -10.21
N ILE A 23 2.22 -4.12 -11.53
CA ILE A 23 0.96 -4.24 -12.26
C ILE A 23 1.06 -5.40 -13.25
N GLU A 24 0.01 -6.19 -13.33
CA GLU A 24 -0.08 -7.25 -14.33
C GLU A 24 -0.17 -6.67 -15.75
N GLU A 25 0.53 -7.28 -16.70
CA GLU A 25 0.59 -6.82 -18.09
C GLU A 25 -0.79 -6.65 -18.74
N ASN A 26 -1.72 -7.53 -18.39
CA ASN A 26 -3.08 -7.50 -18.89
C ASN A 26 -3.89 -6.27 -18.45
N GLN A 27 -3.45 -5.58 -17.38
CA GLN A 27 -4.07 -4.35 -16.85
C GLN A 27 -3.48 -3.08 -17.49
N VAL A 28 -2.33 -3.19 -18.15
CA VAL A 28 -1.64 -2.03 -18.75
C VAL A 28 -2.24 -1.66 -20.09
N VAL A 29 -2.47 -0.38 -20.33
CA VAL A 29 -2.94 0.17 -21.61
C VAL A 29 -1.73 0.40 -22.51
N GLY A 30 -1.48 -0.55 -23.43
CA GLY A 30 -0.40 -0.44 -24.42
C GLY A 30 -0.71 0.59 -25.51
N ILE A 31 0.33 1.24 -26.01
CA ILE A 31 0.28 2.15 -27.17
C ILE A 31 0.84 1.38 -28.38
N ILE A 32 0.11 1.41 -29.51
CA ILE A 32 0.58 0.80 -30.76
C ILE A 32 1.72 1.66 -31.30
N SER A 33 2.95 1.18 -31.19
CA SER A 33 4.15 1.83 -31.68
C SER A 33 5.24 0.81 -31.94
N ASN A 34 6.32 1.22 -32.62
CA ASN A 34 7.51 0.36 -32.80
C ASN A 34 8.25 0.10 -31.49
N ASN A 35 7.98 0.91 -30.45
CA ASN A 35 8.52 0.75 -29.11
C ASN A 35 7.43 0.22 -28.18
N SER A 36 7.79 -0.58 -27.19
CA SER A 36 6.86 -1.07 -26.18
C SER A 36 6.49 0.03 -25.21
N LEU A 37 5.52 0.89 -25.60
CA LEU A 37 5.02 2.01 -24.83
C LEU A 37 3.66 1.71 -24.20
N CYS A 38 3.37 2.39 -23.09
CA CYS A 38 2.08 2.29 -22.42
C CYS A 38 1.68 3.61 -21.75
N LEU A 39 0.39 3.78 -21.51
CA LEU A 39 -0.10 4.81 -20.60
C LEU A 39 0.21 4.41 -19.15
N ARG A 40 0.54 5.40 -18.32
CA ARG A 40 0.88 5.15 -16.91
C ARG A 40 -0.32 4.58 -16.13
N PRO A 41 -0.18 3.41 -15.50
CA PRO A 41 -1.24 2.81 -14.69
C PRO A 41 -1.25 3.34 -13.25
N GLU A 42 -0.17 3.97 -12.80
CA GLU A 42 0.01 4.64 -11.51
C GLU A 42 1.09 5.73 -11.63
N MET A 43 1.26 6.57 -10.63
CA MET A 43 2.20 7.70 -10.70
C MET A 43 3.51 7.47 -9.96
N THR A 44 3.53 6.63 -8.94
CA THR A 44 4.68 6.40 -8.04
C THR A 44 5.94 5.98 -8.80
N THR A 45 5.83 4.99 -9.71
CA THR A 45 6.97 4.53 -10.52
C THR A 45 7.55 5.65 -11.37
N SER A 46 6.69 6.48 -11.96
CA SER A 46 7.13 7.61 -12.80
C SER A 46 7.81 8.70 -11.96
N ILE A 47 7.34 8.95 -10.74
CA ILE A 47 7.93 9.92 -9.81
C ILE A 47 9.25 9.41 -9.26
N VAL A 48 9.35 8.13 -8.90
CA VAL A 48 10.61 7.52 -8.46
C VAL A 48 11.66 7.57 -9.57
N LYS A 49 11.29 7.27 -10.82
CA LYS A 49 12.19 7.43 -11.98
C LYS A 49 12.63 8.88 -12.15
N LEU A 50 11.72 9.84 -11.98
CA LEU A 50 12.04 11.28 -12.05
C LEU A 50 13.02 11.68 -10.93
N SER A 51 12.83 11.16 -9.72
CA SER A 51 13.71 11.44 -8.56
C SER A 51 15.14 10.93 -8.75
N SER A 52 15.30 9.82 -9.48
CA SER A 52 16.61 9.19 -9.78
C SER A 52 17.27 9.71 -11.06
N THR A 53 16.58 10.54 -11.84
CA THR A 53 17.10 11.12 -13.09
C THR A 53 17.19 12.65 -13.00
N ARG A 54 16.08 13.35 -13.23
CA ARG A 54 16.06 14.82 -13.27
C ARG A 54 16.33 15.47 -11.92
N LEU A 55 15.94 14.81 -10.82
CA LEU A 55 16.09 15.32 -9.45
C LEU A 55 17.24 14.64 -8.69
N ILE A 56 18.15 13.95 -9.38
CA ILE A 56 19.23 13.18 -8.75
C ILE A 56 20.12 14.07 -7.86
N ASN A 57 20.37 15.30 -8.25
CA ASN A 57 21.20 16.27 -7.51
C ASN A 57 20.43 17.04 -6.43
N LYS A 58 19.12 16.78 -6.28
CA LYS A 58 18.31 17.45 -5.27
C LYS A 58 18.63 16.90 -3.88
N LYS A 59 18.81 17.79 -2.89
CA LYS A 59 19.06 17.40 -1.50
C LYS A 59 17.91 16.54 -0.98
N ARG A 60 18.27 15.43 -0.34
CA ARG A 60 17.30 14.52 0.34
C ARG A 60 16.92 15.04 1.71
N PRO A 61 15.70 14.76 2.22
CA PRO A 61 14.60 14.05 1.54
C PRO A 61 13.94 14.93 0.47
N ILE A 62 13.47 14.28 -0.61
CA ILE A 62 12.66 14.93 -1.65
C ILE A 62 11.18 14.72 -1.26
N ARG A 63 10.43 15.82 -1.22
CA ARG A 63 9.00 15.87 -0.97
C ARG A 63 8.29 16.32 -2.24
N LEU A 64 7.50 15.43 -2.84
CA LEU A 64 6.84 15.68 -4.11
C LEU A 64 5.33 15.43 -3.98
N PHE A 65 4.54 16.25 -4.67
CA PHE A 65 3.12 15.95 -4.89
C PHE A 65 2.80 16.01 -6.37
N THR A 66 1.76 15.29 -6.77
CA THR A 66 1.29 15.27 -8.15
C THR A 66 -0.22 15.09 -8.23
N ASN A 67 -0.79 15.68 -9.28
CA ASN A 67 -2.17 15.49 -9.66
C ASN A 67 -2.21 15.00 -11.11
N GLY A 68 -3.05 14.01 -11.43
CA GLY A 68 -3.13 13.57 -12.80
C GLY A 68 -3.92 12.30 -13.03
N MET A 69 -4.13 12.04 -14.32
CA MET A 69 -4.84 10.84 -14.77
C MET A 69 -3.92 9.63 -14.76
N VAL A 70 -4.47 8.48 -14.38
CA VAL A 70 -3.90 7.14 -14.56
C VAL A 70 -4.86 6.29 -15.35
N PHE A 71 -4.34 5.25 -16.00
CA PHE A 71 -5.09 4.47 -17.00
C PHE A 71 -4.94 2.99 -16.70
N ASP A 72 -6.06 2.29 -16.59
CA ASP A 72 -6.05 0.82 -16.45
C ASP A 72 -7.08 0.17 -17.36
N LYS A 73 -6.92 -1.16 -17.54
CA LYS A 73 -7.91 -2.00 -18.19
C LYS A 73 -8.60 -2.84 -17.15
N LYS A 74 -9.91 -2.79 -17.11
CA LYS A 74 -10.70 -3.70 -16.30
C LYS A 74 -11.43 -4.69 -17.18
N ARG A 75 -11.28 -5.99 -16.88
CA ARG A 75 -12.03 -7.04 -17.56
C ARG A 75 -13.50 -6.94 -17.11
N ASN A 76 -14.42 -6.91 -18.05
CA ASN A 76 -15.84 -6.96 -17.74
C ASN A 76 -16.35 -8.41 -17.78
N ASN A 77 -17.59 -8.63 -17.32
CA ASN A 77 -18.25 -9.94 -17.27
C ASN A 77 -18.43 -10.61 -18.67
N LYS A 78 -18.22 -9.88 -19.77
CA LYS A 78 -18.33 -10.36 -21.15
C LYS A 78 -16.97 -10.67 -21.78
N ASN A 79 -15.93 -10.88 -20.99
CA ASN A 79 -14.55 -11.12 -21.47
C ASN A 79 -13.95 -9.99 -22.35
N SER A 80 -14.57 -8.81 -22.39
CA SER A 80 -14.00 -7.63 -23.03
C SER A 80 -13.33 -6.73 -21.99
N PHE A 81 -12.41 -5.88 -22.47
CA PHE A 81 -11.73 -4.91 -21.60
C PHE A 81 -12.42 -3.56 -21.70
N LYS A 82 -12.61 -2.91 -20.53
CA LYS A 82 -13.01 -1.51 -20.45
C LYS A 82 -11.79 -0.70 -20.02
N LEU A 83 -11.44 0.30 -20.80
CA LEU A 83 -10.47 1.32 -20.41
C LEU A 83 -11.08 2.18 -19.31
N GLN A 84 -10.29 2.43 -18.26
CA GLN A 84 -10.65 3.33 -17.16
C GLN A 84 -9.60 4.42 -17.06
N GLU A 85 -10.07 5.64 -16.96
CA GLU A 85 -9.30 6.83 -16.59
C GLU A 85 -9.69 7.19 -15.17
N LYS A 86 -8.69 7.49 -14.32
CA LYS A 86 -8.91 7.83 -12.91
C LYS A 86 -8.07 9.05 -12.58
N LEU A 87 -8.72 10.07 -12.03
CA LEU A 87 -8.00 11.22 -11.50
C LEU A 87 -7.47 10.90 -10.11
N GLN A 88 -6.19 11.09 -9.93
CA GLN A 88 -5.49 10.84 -8.68
C GLN A 88 -4.71 12.07 -8.23
N SER A 89 -4.64 12.26 -6.91
CA SER A 89 -3.76 13.20 -6.24
C SER A 89 -2.93 12.45 -5.22
N GLY A 90 -1.62 12.72 -5.13
CA GLY A 90 -0.78 11.97 -4.22
C GLY A 90 0.51 12.68 -3.85
N ILE A 91 1.16 12.16 -2.81
CA ILE A 91 2.46 12.62 -2.35
C ILE A 91 3.46 11.48 -2.31
N GLU A 92 4.74 11.82 -2.49
CA GLU A 92 5.87 10.91 -2.37
C GLU A 92 6.99 11.55 -1.54
N LEU A 93 7.42 10.87 -0.49
CA LEU A 93 8.55 11.23 0.36
C LEU A 93 9.68 10.24 0.07
N ILE A 94 10.78 10.71 -0.53
CA ILE A 94 11.87 9.87 -1.04
C ILE A 94 13.21 10.27 -0.42
N GLY A 95 13.99 9.29 0.06
CA GLY A 95 15.32 9.51 0.59
C GLY A 95 15.31 10.16 1.97
N TYR A 96 14.43 9.74 2.85
CA TYR A 96 14.34 10.21 4.24
C TYR A 96 15.25 9.42 5.18
N ASP A 97 15.61 10.03 6.30
CA ASP A 97 16.40 9.45 7.39
C ASP A 97 15.62 9.31 8.70
N THR A 98 14.36 9.74 8.71
CA THR A 98 13.47 9.66 9.89
C THR A 98 13.06 8.22 10.17
N LYS A 99 12.88 7.90 11.47
CA LYS A 99 12.53 6.54 11.91
C LYS A 99 11.07 6.17 11.57
N TYR A 100 10.16 7.16 11.55
CA TYR A 100 8.73 6.94 11.35
C TYR A 100 8.13 7.92 10.32
N PRO A 101 8.53 7.83 9.05
CA PRO A 101 8.01 8.69 7.99
C PRO A 101 6.52 8.47 7.75
N GLU A 102 6.00 7.29 8.13
CA GLU A 102 4.58 6.93 8.08
C GLU A 102 3.71 7.94 8.81
N ILE A 103 4.20 8.49 9.93
CA ILE A 103 3.46 9.48 10.73
C ILE A 103 3.29 10.77 9.94
N GLU A 104 4.34 11.27 9.27
CA GLU A 104 4.26 12.47 8.41
C GLU A 104 3.24 12.23 7.29
N VAL A 105 3.41 11.13 6.55
CA VAL A 105 2.61 10.82 5.35
C VAL A 105 1.13 10.61 5.70
N ILE A 106 0.81 9.86 6.76
CA ILE A 106 -0.57 9.62 7.18
C ILE A 106 -1.21 10.88 7.75
N ASN A 107 -0.44 11.71 8.47
CA ASN A 107 -0.95 12.99 8.96
C ASN A 107 -1.33 13.95 7.82
N ILE A 108 -0.51 14.01 6.75
CA ILE A 108 -0.83 14.76 5.53
C ILE A 108 -2.09 14.21 4.86
N LEU A 109 -2.24 12.87 4.80
CA LEU A 109 -3.45 12.26 4.25
C LEU A 109 -4.70 12.72 5.03
N PHE A 110 -4.66 12.67 6.36
CA PHE A 110 -5.79 13.12 7.19
C PHE A 110 -6.08 14.62 7.02
N ASP A 111 -5.04 15.45 7.03
CA ASP A 111 -5.15 16.89 6.80
C ASP A 111 -5.75 17.21 5.42
N SER A 112 -5.33 16.46 4.39
CA SER A 112 -5.86 16.62 3.02
C SER A 112 -7.35 16.26 2.95
N ILE A 113 -7.79 15.20 3.61
CA ILE A 113 -9.18 14.75 3.59
C ILE A 113 -10.08 15.64 4.45
N ASP A 114 -9.58 16.15 5.57
CA ASP A 114 -10.32 17.07 6.44
C ASP A 114 -10.68 18.38 5.72
N ASN A 115 -9.81 18.83 4.79
CA ASN A 115 -10.06 20.00 3.95
C ASN A 115 -11.02 19.74 2.77
N ILE A 116 -11.38 18.49 2.53
CA ILE A 116 -12.37 18.11 1.52
C ILE A 116 -13.67 17.80 2.25
N ASN A 117 -14.72 18.58 1.99
CA ASN A 117 -16.06 18.32 2.55
C ASN A 117 -16.61 17.00 1.99
N LEU A 118 -16.15 15.88 2.56
CA LEU A 118 -16.76 14.59 2.31
C LEU A 118 -18.23 14.66 2.73
N LYS A 119 -19.12 14.02 1.96
CA LYS A 119 -20.56 14.02 2.24
C LYS A 119 -20.83 13.67 3.70
N ASP A 120 -21.68 14.44 4.37
CA ASP A 120 -22.09 14.21 5.74
C ASP A 120 -22.49 12.77 6.00
N GLY A 121 -22.02 12.20 7.13
CA GLY A 121 -22.32 10.82 7.53
C GLY A 121 -21.36 9.76 7.00
N CYS A 122 -20.25 10.12 6.34
CA CYS A 122 -19.20 9.19 5.95
C CYS A 122 -18.28 8.86 7.13
N ASN A 123 -18.26 7.60 7.57
CA ASN A 123 -17.29 7.12 8.55
C ASN A 123 -15.96 6.82 7.85
N LEU A 124 -14.85 7.29 8.42
CA LEU A 124 -13.51 7.06 7.89
C LEU A 124 -12.77 6.00 8.71
N PHE A 125 -12.16 5.06 8.00
CA PHE A 125 -11.32 4.00 8.57
C PHE A 125 -9.97 4.00 7.89
N LEU A 126 -8.88 4.08 8.65
CA LEU A 126 -7.54 3.81 8.16
C LEU A 126 -7.19 2.36 8.48
N LEU A 127 -7.23 1.51 7.47
CA LEU A 127 -6.73 0.15 7.53
C LEU A 127 -5.23 0.16 7.32
N VAL A 128 -4.48 -0.40 8.27
CA VAL A 128 -3.01 -0.47 8.22
C VAL A 128 -2.55 -1.91 8.37
N SER A 129 -1.50 -2.27 7.67
CA SER A 129 -0.76 -3.52 7.82
C SER A 129 0.72 -3.29 7.55
N THR A 130 1.49 -4.35 7.63
CA THR A 130 2.89 -4.37 7.18
C THR A 130 3.25 -5.75 6.63
N THR A 131 4.05 -5.77 5.55
CA THR A 131 4.58 -7.02 4.98
C THR A 131 5.33 -7.84 6.02
N LYS A 132 5.92 -7.19 7.02
CA LYS A 132 6.67 -7.84 8.10
C LYS A 132 5.80 -8.70 9.04
N ILE A 133 4.49 -8.45 9.14
CA ILE A 133 3.58 -9.36 9.86
C ILE A 133 3.44 -10.67 9.08
N MET A 134 3.29 -10.59 7.75
CA MET A 134 3.25 -11.79 6.92
C MET A 134 4.53 -12.61 7.07
N ASP A 135 5.70 -11.97 7.08
CA ASP A 135 6.98 -12.63 7.34
C ASP A 135 7.01 -13.28 8.73
N LEU A 136 6.46 -12.60 9.75
CA LEU A 136 6.36 -13.16 11.11
C LEU A 136 5.48 -14.41 11.14
N ILE A 137 4.32 -14.37 10.48
CA ILE A 137 3.42 -15.52 10.36
C ILE A 137 4.12 -16.66 9.63
N LEU A 138 4.69 -16.40 8.47
CA LEU A 138 5.28 -17.40 7.60
C LEU A 138 6.58 -18.00 8.19
N ASN A 139 7.31 -17.26 9.00
CA ASN A 139 8.51 -17.76 9.69
C ASN A 139 8.23 -18.96 10.61
N LYS A 140 7.01 -19.07 11.15
CA LYS A 140 6.56 -20.24 11.94
C LYS A 140 6.45 -21.50 11.06
N TYR A 141 6.23 -21.33 9.75
CA TYR A 141 5.91 -22.43 8.80
C TYR A 141 6.99 -22.63 7.73
N LYS A 142 8.25 -22.20 7.97
CA LYS A 142 9.35 -22.20 6.98
C LYS A 142 9.60 -23.53 6.27
N ASN A 143 9.28 -24.65 6.91
CA ASN A 143 9.53 -25.97 6.38
C ASN A 143 8.31 -26.61 5.71
N ASN A 144 7.14 -25.97 5.73
CA ASN A 144 5.87 -26.55 5.30
C ASN A 144 5.05 -25.54 4.49
N ASN A 145 4.91 -25.76 3.18
CA ASN A 145 3.90 -25.10 2.32
C ASN A 145 3.87 -23.55 2.38
N PHE A 146 5.02 -22.91 2.61
CA PHE A 146 5.17 -21.46 2.80
C PHE A 146 4.41 -20.62 1.75
N GLU A 147 4.63 -20.91 0.45
CA GLU A 147 3.99 -20.18 -0.65
C GLU A 147 2.48 -20.41 -0.70
N GLU A 148 2.02 -21.62 -0.39
CA GLU A 148 0.60 -21.95 -0.37
C GLU A 148 -0.13 -21.28 0.81
N ILE A 149 0.49 -21.25 1.99
CA ILE A 149 -0.02 -20.51 3.16
C ILE A 149 -0.13 -19.02 2.83
N LYS A 150 0.93 -18.43 2.30
CA LYS A 150 0.96 -17.01 1.90
C LYS A 150 -0.16 -16.70 0.91
N LYS A 151 -0.27 -17.48 -0.15
CA LYS A 151 -1.30 -17.33 -1.18
C LYS A 151 -2.70 -17.45 -0.61
N SER A 152 -2.92 -18.41 0.29
CA SER A 152 -4.22 -18.62 0.92
C SER A 152 -4.61 -17.48 1.85
N LEU A 153 -3.67 -16.97 2.65
CA LEU A 153 -3.92 -15.81 3.53
C LEU A 153 -4.25 -14.56 2.72
N VAL A 154 -3.48 -14.27 1.67
CA VAL A 154 -3.70 -13.09 0.82
C VAL A 154 -5.01 -13.15 0.04
N ASN A 155 -5.41 -14.34 -0.42
CA ASN A 155 -6.63 -14.55 -1.20
C ASN A 155 -7.86 -14.89 -0.34
N PHE A 156 -7.73 -14.92 0.99
CA PHE A 156 -8.80 -15.36 1.90
C PHE A 156 -9.31 -16.79 1.60
N ASP A 157 -8.42 -17.69 1.16
CA ASP A 157 -8.76 -19.06 0.77
C ASP A 157 -8.71 -20.01 1.97
N GLN A 158 -9.81 -20.04 2.71
CA GLN A 158 -9.98 -20.91 3.88
C GLN A 158 -9.99 -22.40 3.51
N ASP A 159 -10.50 -22.74 2.31
CA ASP A 159 -10.62 -24.13 1.86
C ASP A 159 -9.24 -24.70 1.57
N ASN A 160 -8.36 -23.92 0.95
CA ASN A 160 -6.98 -24.35 0.72
C ASN A 160 -6.21 -24.52 2.03
N LEU A 161 -6.35 -23.59 3.00
CA LEU A 161 -5.75 -23.75 4.33
C LEU A 161 -6.17 -25.05 5.02
N SER A 162 -7.42 -25.48 4.82
CA SER A 162 -7.94 -26.73 5.41
C SER A 162 -7.26 -27.97 4.85
N LYS A 163 -6.78 -27.93 3.59
CA LYS A 163 -6.20 -29.08 2.88
C LYS A 163 -4.68 -29.18 3.07
N LEU A 164 -4.05 -28.16 3.66
CA LEU A 164 -2.61 -28.17 3.90
C LEU A 164 -2.21 -29.30 4.87
N GLY A 165 -1.08 -29.94 4.59
CA GLY A 165 -0.49 -30.98 5.46
C GLY A 165 0.24 -30.42 6.67
N ILE A 166 -0.41 -29.56 7.46
CA ILE A 166 0.10 -28.95 8.68
C ILE A 166 -0.78 -29.38 9.87
N ASP A 167 -0.29 -29.11 11.08
CA ASP A 167 -0.99 -29.42 12.33
C ASP A 167 -2.37 -28.72 12.40
N GLU A 168 -3.35 -29.36 13.06
CA GLU A 168 -4.70 -28.82 13.16
C GLU A 168 -4.78 -27.52 13.97
N ASP A 169 -3.93 -27.38 15.00
CA ASP A 169 -3.84 -26.13 15.78
C ASP A 169 -3.32 -25.00 14.90
N ASP A 170 -2.35 -25.29 14.05
CA ASP A 170 -1.82 -24.31 13.08
C ASP A 170 -2.86 -23.94 12.01
N LYS A 171 -3.64 -24.90 11.52
CA LYS A 171 -4.77 -24.62 10.62
C LYS A 171 -5.80 -23.70 11.29
N TYR A 172 -6.11 -23.97 12.55
CA TYR A 172 -7.03 -23.13 13.32
C TYR A 172 -6.51 -21.70 13.44
N ILE A 173 -5.22 -21.53 13.82
CA ILE A 173 -4.57 -20.22 13.92
C ILE A 173 -4.61 -19.47 12.58
N LEU A 174 -4.24 -20.13 11.48
CA LEU A 174 -4.21 -19.48 10.15
C LEU A 174 -5.60 -19.06 9.67
N LYS A 175 -6.62 -19.91 9.92
CA LYS A 175 -8.02 -19.56 9.61
C LYS A 175 -8.52 -18.40 10.47
N ASP A 176 -8.18 -18.38 11.74
CA ASP A 176 -8.55 -17.29 12.65
C ASP A 176 -7.89 -15.97 12.23
N LEU A 177 -6.66 -16.01 11.72
CA LEU A 177 -5.98 -14.83 11.18
C LEU A 177 -6.70 -14.22 9.97
N LEU A 178 -7.38 -14.99 9.12
CA LEU A 178 -8.16 -14.46 8.01
C LEU A 178 -9.28 -13.50 8.47
N PHE A 179 -9.81 -13.72 9.67
CA PHE A 179 -10.87 -12.89 10.24
C PHE A 179 -10.36 -11.92 11.31
N THR A 180 -9.05 -11.94 11.58
CA THR A 180 -8.41 -11.09 12.58
C THR A 180 -8.17 -9.69 12.00
N ARG A 181 -9.11 -8.78 12.25
CA ARG A 181 -8.98 -7.34 11.94
C ARG A 181 -9.79 -6.54 12.94
N GLY A 182 -9.37 -5.31 13.21
CA GLY A 182 -10.10 -4.44 14.13
C GLY A 182 -9.22 -3.43 14.83
N GLU A 183 -9.55 -3.15 16.07
CA GLU A 183 -8.82 -2.19 16.90
C GLU A 183 -7.36 -2.62 17.09
N PRO A 184 -6.38 -1.75 16.76
CA PRO A 184 -4.98 -2.14 16.66
C PRO A 184 -4.39 -2.74 17.94
N ILE A 185 -4.71 -2.18 19.11
CA ILE A 185 -4.14 -2.64 20.40
C ILE A 185 -4.62 -4.08 20.70
N GLU A 186 -5.88 -4.38 20.43
CA GLU A 186 -6.45 -5.72 20.62
C GLU A 186 -5.80 -6.74 19.68
N ILE A 187 -5.66 -6.36 18.40
CA ILE A 187 -5.04 -7.23 17.40
C ILE A 187 -3.56 -7.47 17.71
N LEU A 188 -2.81 -6.42 18.09
CA LEU A 188 -1.41 -6.56 18.47
C LEU A 188 -1.23 -7.46 19.71
N LYS A 189 -2.12 -7.35 20.70
CA LYS A 189 -2.12 -8.24 21.86
C LYS A 189 -2.33 -9.70 21.44
N LYS A 190 -3.31 -9.97 20.55
CA LYS A 190 -3.56 -11.30 19.99
C LYS A 190 -2.34 -11.84 19.25
N LEU A 191 -1.73 -11.03 18.37
CA LEU A 191 -0.53 -11.43 17.62
C LEU A 191 0.66 -11.73 18.55
N LYS A 192 0.85 -10.94 19.63
CA LYS A 192 1.88 -11.21 20.65
C LYS A 192 1.62 -12.53 21.40
N THR A 193 0.36 -12.90 21.62
CA THR A 193 0.03 -14.18 22.24
C THR A 193 0.37 -15.35 21.32
N ILE A 194 0.13 -15.23 19.99
CA ILE A 194 0.32 -16.32 19.02
C ILE A 194 1.80 -16.45 18.62
N PHE A 195 2.50 -15.32 18.36
CA PHE A 195 3.84 -15.29 17.77
C PHE A 195 4.94 -14.82 18.72
N GLY A 196 4.60 -14.48 19.95
CA GLY A 196 5.53 -13.89 20.91
C GLY A 196 5.82 -12.42 20.66
N THR A 197 6.77 -11.87 21.43
CA THR A 197 7.23 -10.49 21.27
C THR A 197 8.20 -10.39 20.08
N SER A 198 8.07 -9.34 19.29
CA SER A 198 8.98 -9.06 18.18
C SER A 198 9.11 -7.55 17.96
N LYS A 199 10.26 -7.14 17.42
CA LYS A 199 10.48 -5.73 17.03
C LYS A 199 9.39 -5.21 16.10
N THR A 200 8.89 -6.04 15.17
CA THR A 200 7.81 -5.68 14.25
C THR A 200 6.54 -5.29 15.00
N LEU A 201 6.13 -6.09 16.00
CA LEU A 201 4.93 -5.80 16.79
C LEU A 201 5.13 -4.59 17.72
N ASP A 202 6.34 -4.36 18.21
CA ASP A 202 6.65 -3.20 19.05
C ASP A 202 6.70 -1.91 18.23
N ASP A 203 7.30 -1.93 17.05
CA ASP A 203 7.31 -0.79 16.10
C ASP A 203 5.88 -0.42 15.67
N LEU A 204 5.01 -1.41 15.42
CA LEU A 204 3.59 -1.20 15.12
C LEU A 204 2.82 -0.62 16.31
N ASN A 205 3.08 -1.12 17.51
CA ASN A 205 2.44 -0.58 18.72
C ASN A 205 2.74 0.90 18.88
N PHE A 206 4.01 1.29 18.75
CA PHE A 206 4.42 2.69 18.79
C PHE A 206 3.74 3.54 17.70
N LEU A 207 3.69 3.01 16.46
CA LEU A 207 3.04 3.67 15.34
C LEU A 207 1.55 3.93 15.66
N PHE A 208 0.82 2.92 16.10
CA PHE A 208 -0.60 3.04 16.40
C PHE A 208 -0.89 3.92 17.62
N GLU A 209 -0.07 3.88 18.66
CA GLU A 209 -0.17 4.81 19.79
C GLU A 209 -0.04 6.27 19.34
N THR A 210 0.89 6.54 18.42
CA THR A 210 1.09 7.89 17.87
C THR A 210 -0.05 8.28 16.94
N LEU A 211 -0.43 7.41 16.01
CA LEU A 211 -1.51 7.66 15.06
C LEU A 211 -2.87 7.80 15.75
N SER A 212 -3.10 7.13 16.89
CA SER A 212 -4.36 7.24 17.61
C SER A 212 -4.62 8.64 18.14
N LYS A 213 -3.55 9.37 18.50
CA LYS A 213 -3.66 10.79 18.94
C LYS A 213 -4.02 11.70 17.76
N ILE A 214 -3.43 11.43 16.60
CA ILE A 214 -3.66 12.19 15.37
C ILE A 214 -5.06 11.88 14.82
N SER A 215 -5.40 10.61 14.66
CA SER A 215 -6.65 10.15 14.05
C SER A 215 -7.91 10.64 14.78
N LYS A 216 -7.83 10.76 16.11
CA LYS A 216 -8.92 11.34 16.93
C LYS A 216 -9.27 12.76 16.52
N LYS A 217 -8.26 13.57 16.18
CA LYS A 217 -8.46 14.97 15.73
C LYS A 217 -9.31 15.01 14.45
N TYR A 218 -9.13 14.03 13.56
CA TYR A 218 -9.78 13.97 12.25
C TYR A 218 -10.98 13.00 12.20
N GLY A 219 -11.39 12.43 13.32
CA GLY A 219 -12.51 11.49 13.37
C GLY A 219 -12.27 10.16 12.60
N VAL A 220 -11.01 9.80 12.31
CA VAL A 220 -10.65 8.60 11.59
C VAL A 220 -10.44 7.43 12.55
N LYS A 221 -11.13 6.30 12.32
CA LYS A 221 -10.93 5.06 13.09
C LYS A 221 -9.76 4.26 12.54
N LEU A 222 -8.85 3.83 13.40
CA LEU A 222 -7.72 2.97 13.01
C LEU A 222 -8.12 1.50 13.06
N GLN A 223 -7.64 0.73 12.08
CA GLN A 223 -7.79 -0.73 12.04
C GLN A 223 -6.46 -1.38 11.64
N LEU A 224 -6.14 -2.49 12.30
CA LEU A 224 -5.04 -3.38 11.91
C LEU A 224 -5.63 -4.67 11.30
N ASP A 225 -5.13 -5.06 10.14
CA ASP A 225 -5.41 -6.34 9.49
C ASP A 225 -4.09 -7.04 9.17
N PRO A 226 -3.72 -8.12 9.86
CA PRO A 226 -2.44 -8.80 9.66
C PRO A 226 -2.26 -9.42 8.27
N THR A 227 -3.37 -9.73 7.59
CA THR A 227 -3.36 -10.40 6.28
C THR A 227 -3.49 -9.45 5.10
N PHE A 228 -3.75 -8.17 5.37
CA PHE A 228 -3.92 -7.17 4.33
C PHE A 228 -2.62 -6.88 3.57
N GLN A 229 -2.59 -7.26 2.29
CA GLN A 229 -1.46 -7.10 1.38
C GLN A 229 -1.95 -6.67 -0.03
N PRO A 230 -2.34 -5.40 -0.24
CA PRO A 230 -3.04 -4.98 -1.46
C PRO A 230 -2.18 -4.99 -2.73
N HIS A 231 -0.85 -4.88 -2.60
CA HIS A 231 0.12 -4.87 -3.70
C HIS A 231 1.43 -5.48 -3.23
N LEU A 232 1.49 -6.80 -3.19
CA LEU A 232 2.61 -7.58 -2.65
C LEU A 232 3.97 -7.21 -3.22
N ASN A 233 4.01 -6.74 -4.48
CA ASN A 233 5.26 -6.48 -5.18
C ASN A 233 5.70 -5.01 -5.17
N LEU A 234 4.84 -4.09 -4.71
CA LEU A 234 5.17 -2.67 -4.62
C LEU A 234 5.67 -2.30 -3.22
N TYR A 235 4.98 -2.78 -2.17
CA TYR A 235 5.21 -2.31 -0.82
C TYR A 235 6.09 -3.25 -0.01
N GLU A 236 7.00 -2.65 0.76
CA GLU A 236 7.92 -3.33 1.68
C GLU A 236 7.87 -2.66 3.05
N GLY A 237 7.05 -3.14 3.91
CA GLY A 237 6.82 -2.55 5.22
C GLY A 237 5.38 -2.09 5.36
N ILE A 238 5.18 -0.89 5.87
CA ILE A 238 3.83 -0.37 6.11
C ILE A 238 3.07 -0.19 4.80
N VAL A 239 1.81 -0.61 4.84
CA VAL A 239 0.81 -0.45 3.79
C VAL A 239 -0.50 -0.03 4.43
N PHE A 240 -1.22 0.89 3.79
CA PHE A 240 -2.46 1.41 4.35
C PHE A 240 -3.49 1.79 3.27
N GLN A 241 -4.75 1.78 3.68
CA GLN A 241 -5.88 2.29 2.88
C GLN A 241 -6.78 3.15 3.76
N LEU A 242 -7.18 4.29 3.25
CA LEU A 242 -8.27 5.07 3.82
C LEU A 242 -9.58 4.66 3.15
N ILE A 243 -10.52 4.20 3.95
CA ILE A 243 -11.82 3.70 3.51
C ILE A 243 -12.90 4.63 4.04
N GLY A 244 -13.76 5.10 3.15
CA GLY A 244 -14.99 5.79 3.48
C GLY A 244 -16.17 4.83 3.47
N ASP A 245 -17.00 4.89 4.51
CA ASP A 245 -18.23 4.09 4.67
C ASP A 245 -19.40 5.03 4.92
N ASN A 246 -20.31 5.13 3.97
CA ASN A 246 -21.52 5.93 4.06
C ASN A 246 -22.76 5.12 4.51
N GLY A 247 -22.56 3.93 5.08
CA GLY A 247 -23.59 3.02 5.53
C GLY A 247 -24.26 2.17 4.42
N LYS A 248 -24.09 2.56 3.15
CA LYS A 248 -24.60 1.80 1.98
C LYS A 248 -23.44 1.18 1.19
N ASN A 249 -22.39 1.94 1.01
CA ASN A 249 -21.21 1.54 0.22
C ASN A 249 -19.93 1.88 0.95
N LYS A 250 -18.91 1.02 0.76
CA LYS A 250 -17.55 1.27 1.17
C LYS A 250 -16.69 1.58 -0.05
N SER A 251 -15.92 2.65 0.02
CA SER A 251 -15.02 3.07 -1.06
C SER A 251 -13.62 3.28 -0.53
N VAL A 252 -12.60 2.84 -1.28
CA VAL A 252 -11.21 3.10 -0.96
C VAL A 252 -10.85 4.49 -1.48
N ILE A 253 -10.80 5.46 -0.58
CA ILE A 253 -10.52 6.87 -0.88
C ILE A 253 -9.04 7.07 -1.20
N ALA A 254 -8.15 6.45 -0.42
CA ALA A 254 -6.71 6.56 -0.62
C ALA A 254 -6.00 5.24 -0.35
N LYS A 255 -4.84 5.08 -1.00
CA LYS A 255 -3.92 3.94 -0.81
C LYS A 255 -2.51 4.47 -0.65
N GLY A 256 -1.72 3.84 0.20
CA GLY A 256 -0.34 4.22 0.39
C GLY A 256 0.49 3.13 1.05
N GLY A 257 1.78 3.39 1.13
CA GLY A 257 2.73 2.47 1.76
C GLY A 257 4.17 2.80 1.42
N ARG A 258 5.07 2.00 1.98
CA ARG A 258 6.51 2.10 1.82
C ARG A 258 6.98 1.23 0.64
N TYR A 259 7.88 1.74 -0.18
CA TYR A 259 8.33 1.11 -1.43
C TYR A 259 9.85 1.28 -1.66
N ASP A 260 10.66 0.89 -0.68
CA ASP A 260 12.12 1.09 -0.69
C ASP A 260 12.80 0.38 -1.87
N GLU A 261 12.41 -0.86 -2.21
CA GLU A 261 12.98 -1.60 -3.35
C GLU A 261 12.67 -0.95 -4.69
N LEU A 262 11.53 -0.28 -4.84
CA LEU A 262 11.24 0.49 -6.03
C LEU A 262 12.25 1.63 -6.18
N VAL A 263 12.53 2.37 -5.11
CA VAL A 263 13.54 3.46 -5.13
C VAL A 263 14.92 2.90 -5.42
N ARG A 264 15.34 1.84 -4.72
CA ARG A 264 16.62 1.15 -4.91
C ARG A 264 16.84 0.73 -6.35
N SER A 265 15.82 0.21 -6.98
CA SER A 265 15.87 -0.31 -8.34
C SER A 265 16.11 0.76 -9.42
N PHE A 266 15.80 2.04 -9.14
CA PHE A 266 16.13 3.16 -10.00
C PHE A 266 17.41 3.90 -9.57
N SER A 267 17.89 3.68 -8.35
CA SER A 267 19.04 4.36 -7.76
C SER A 267 19.96 3.40 -7.01
N PRO A 268 20.52 2.37 -7.67
CA PRO A 268 21.25 1.29 -7.00
C PRO A 268 22.53 1.75 -6.28
N ASN A 269 23.06 2.92 -6.66
CA ASN A 269 24.30 3.47 -6.10
C ASN A 269 24.04 4.49 -4.97
N GLU A 270 22.79 4.82 -4.66
CA GLU A 270 22.49 5.73 -3.56
C GLU A 270 22.59 5.03 -2.21
N LYS A 271 23.05 5.76 -1.18
CA LYS A 271 23.10 5.24 0.21
C LYS A 271 21.73 5.21 0.88
N ILE A 272 20.81 6.11 0.48
CA ILE A 272 19.47 6.25 1.03
C ILE A 272 18.48 6.03 -0.12
N PHE A 273 17.78 4.90 -0.10
CA PHE A 273 16.89 4.42 -1.16
C PHE A 273 15.48 4.12 -0.65
N ASN A 274 15.02 4.81 0.37
CA ASN A 274 13.68 4.60 0.92
C ASN A 274 12.66 5.55 0.31
N GLY A 275 11.42 5.08 0.23
CA GLY A 275 10.29 5.83 -0.29
C GLY A 275 8.98 5.43 0.39
N ILE A 276 8.13 6.41 0.61
CA ILE A 276 6.78 6.24 1.13
C ILE A 276 5.87 7.32 0.56
N GLY A 277 4.63 6.95 0.26
CA GLY A 277 3.66 7.90 -0.25
C GLY A 277 2.24 7.38 -0.18
N PHE A 278 1.32 8.17 -0.67
CA PHE A 278 -0.07 7.78 -0.88
C PHE A 278 -0.66 8.43 -2.11
N THR A 279 -1.75 7.85 -2.58
CA THR A 279 -2.57 8.38 -3.65
C THR A 279 -4.03 8.40 -3.23
N ILE A 280 -4.70 9.54 -3.44
CA ILE A 280 -6.14 9.75 -3.26
C ILE A 280 -6.81 9.57 -4.62
N SER A 281 -7.90 8.81 -4.68
CA SER A 281 -8.75 8.68 -5.85
C SER A 281 -9.77 9.82 -5.87
N VAL A 282 -9.50 10.88 -6.64
CA VAL A 282 -10.32 12.10 -6.63
C VAL A 282 -11.74 11.83 -7.17
N ASP A 283 -11.88 10.90 -8.11
CA ASP A 283 -13.18 10.55 -8.70
C ASP A 283 -14.18 9.92 -7.70
N ILE A 284 -13.71 9.53 -6.50
CA ILE A 284 -14.53 8.88 -5.47
C ILE A 284 -15.02 9.89 -4.42
N LEU A 285 -14.36 11.04 -4.31
CA LEU A 285 -14.70 12.11 -3.38
C LEU A 285 -15.96 12.85 -3.83
#